data_a957b0b7859944fe3102afaf5a54932b
#
_entry.id   a957b0b7859944fe3102afaf5a54932b
#
_cell.length_a   1.000
_cell.length_b   1.000
_cell.length_c   1.000
_cell.angle_alpha   90.00
_cell.angle_beta   90.00
_cell.angle_gamma   90.00
#
_symmetry.space_group_name_H-M   'P 1'
#
loop_
_entity.id
_entity.type
_entity.pdbx_description
1 polymer ?
#
loop_
_entity_poly.entity_id
_entity_poly.type
_entity_poly.pdbx_seq_one_letter_code
_entity_poly.pdbx_strand_id
1 'polypeptide(L)'
;KRPEVIKAVTEAGGMIGFSLYPHHLKDKSACTLESFCQMIAEAAARYGAQHLGLGSDLCQDQPDRVVEWMRVGRWSKAIDYGEGSASAPGFPPMPSWFQDNRDFGNIAEGLRKIGMSELEVAGIMGENWYRFYQENFGAKA
;
A
#
# COMPACT_ATOMS: atom_id res chain seq x y z
N LYS A 1 4.50 5.47 9.73
CA LYS A 1 3.69 6.51 10.40
C LYS A 1 3.78 6.32 11.91
N ARG A 2 3.54 7.41 12.69
CA ARG A 2 3.55 7.32 14.16
C ARG A 2 2.30 6.59 14.65
N PRO A 3 2.41 5.67 15.64
CA PRO A 3 1.28 4.88 16.13
C PRO A 3 0.08 5.71 16.60
N GLU A 4 0.33 6.84 17.26
CA GLU A 4 -0.71 7.74 17.75
C GLU A 4 -1.54 8.37 16.62
N VAL A 5 -0.92 8.64 15.45
CA VAL A 5 -1.61 9.17 14.28
C VAL A 5 -2.49 8.09 13.66
N ILE A 6 -1.98 6.86 13.54
CA ILE A 6 -2.76 5.74 13.01
C ILE A 6 -3.98 5.50 13.91
N LYS A 7 -3.76 5.45 15.23
CA LYS A 7 -4.83 5.27 16.21
C LYS A 7 -5.91 6.35 16.08
N ALA A 8 -5.52 7.61 16.02
CA ALA A 8 -6.48 8.73 15.88
C ALA A 8 -7.31 8.61 14.58
N VAL A 9 -6.69 8.20 13.47
CA VAL A 9 -7.40 7.99 12.20
C VAL A 9 -8.42 6.85 12.32
N THR A 10 -8.03 5.71 12.89
CA THR A 10 -8.92 4.54 13.00
C THR A 10 -10.03 4.76 14.03
N GLU A 11 -9.76 5.43 15.16
CA GLU A 11 -10.78 5.81 16.15
C GLU A 11 -11.81 6.81 15.58
N ALA A 12 -11.42 7.61 14.59
CA ALA A 12 -12.32 8.49 13.86
C ALA A 12 -13.09 7.79 12.71
N GLY A 13 -12.98 6.46 12.57
CA GLY A 13 -13.62 5.70 11.50
C GLY A 13 -12.87 5.78 10.16
N GLY A 14 -11.67 6.33 10.14
CA GLY A 14 -10.86 6.45 8.93
C GLY A 14 -10.20 5.15 8.49
N MET A 15 -9.55 5.20 7.33
CA MET A 15 -8.90 4.07 6.67
C MET A 15 -7.39 4.26 6.58
N ILE A 16 -6.66 3.17 6.64
CA ILE A 16 -5.22 3.08 6.41
C ILE A 16 -4.97 2.21 5.17
N GLY A 17 -4.42 2.80 4.13
CA GLY A 17 -3.99 2.08 2.92
C GLY A 17 -2.54 1.61 3.03
N PHE A 18 -2.30 0.33 2.74
CA PHE A 18 -0.95 -0.21 2.60
C PHE A 18 -0.47 0.01 1.17
N SER A 19 0.58 0.78 1.02
CA SER A 19 1.21 1.03 -0.28
C SER A 19 2.02 -0.19 -0.73
N LEU A 20 1.96 -0.46 -2.03
CA LEU A 20 2.81 -1.45 -2.70
C LEU A 20 4.02 -0.80 -3.38
N TYR A 21 4.15 0.53 -3.29
CA TYR A 21 5.31 1.23 -3.82
C TYR A 21 6.59 0.78 -3.12
N PRO A 22 7.60 0.28 -3.87
CA PRO A 22 8.74 -0.42 -3.29
C PRO A 22 9.50 0.34 -2.21
N HIS A 23 9.67 1.65 -2.36
CA HIS A 23 10.36 2.45 -1.34
C HIS A 23 9.58 2.63 -0.03
N HIS A 24 8.30 2.28 0.00
CA HIS A 24 7.50 2.25 1.23
C HIS A 24 7.53 0.88 1.93
N LEU A 25 8.02 -0.14 1.24
CA LEU A 25 8.11 -1.49 1.77
C LEU A 25 9.40 -1.68 2.58
N LYS A 26 9.32 -2.50 3.61
CA LYS A 26 10.52 -3.03 4.25
C LYS A 26 11.29 -3.85 3.20
N ASP A 27 12.58 -3.64 3.13
CA ASP A 27 13.48 -4.27 2.14
C ASP A 27 13.17 -3.90 0.67
N LYS A 28 12.35 -2.86 0.43
CA LYS A 28 12.05 -2.31 -0.90
C LYS A 28 11.55 -3.41 -1.87
N SER A 29 12.16 -3.51 -3.05
CA SER A 29 11.84 -4.54 -4.05
C SER A 29 12.17 -5.98 -3.62
N ALA A 30 13.00 -6.15 -2.59
CA ALA A 30 13.29 -7.45 -1.98
C ALA A 30 12.25 -7.87 -0.92
N CYS A 31 11.25 -7.03 -0.64
CA CYS A 31 10.17 -7.37 0.28
C CYS A 31 9.48 -8.67 -0.16
N THR A 32 9.37 -9.63 0.74
CA THR A 32 8.65 -10.87 0.48
C THR A 32 7.15 -10.70 0.70
N LEU A 33 6.34 -11.50 0.02
CA LEU A 33 4.89 -11.54 0.23
C LEU A 33 4.53 -11.82 1.69
N GLU A 34 5.25 -12.75 2.31
CA GLU A 34 5.07 -13.09 3.73
C GLU A 34 5.31 -11.88 4.64
N SER A 35 6.44 -11.15 4.45
CA SER A 35 6.74 -9.94 5.22
C SER A 35 5.67 -8.86 5.04
N PHE A 36 5.15 -8.69 3.82
CA PHE A 36 4.09 -7.75 3.54
C PHE A 36 2.78 -8.13 4.24
N CYS A 37 2.37 -9.39 4.13
CA CYS A 37 1.17 -9.89 4.79
C CYS A 37 1.29 -9.84 6.32
N GLN A 38 2.46 -10.17 6.88
CA GLN A 38 2.71 -10.08 8.31
C GLN A 38 2.56 -8.64 8.84
N MET A 39 3.06 -7.65 8.10
CA MET A 39 2.88 -6.23 8.43
C MET A 39 1.39 -5.85 8.49
N ILE A 40 0.58 -6.35 7.56
CA ILE A 40 -0.87 -6.13 7.56
C ILE A 40 -1.53 -6.79 8.77
N ALA A 41 -1.18 -8.05 9.06
CA ALA A 41 -1.73 -8.78 10.20
C ALA A 41 -1.39 -8.12 11.55
N GLU A 42 -0.17 -7.63 11.71
CA GLU A 42 0.23 -6.86 12.90
C GLU A 42 -0.57 -5.56 13.05
N ALA A 43 -0.84 -4.88 11.94
CA ALA A 43 -1.68 -3.69 11.96
C ALA A 43 -3.15 -4.04 12.26
N ALA A 44 -3.67 -5.13 11.70
CA ALA A 44 -5.02 -5.62 11.96
C ALA A 44 -5.23 -5.95 13.45
N ALA A 45 -4.27 -6.66 14.05
CA ALA A 45 -4.30 -6.98 15.49
C ALA A 45 -4.25 -5.73 16.37
N ARG A 46 -3.60 -4.66 15.92
CA ARG A 46 -3.43 -3.43 16.72
C ARG A 46 -4.54 -2.41 16.52
N TYR A 47 -5.06 -2.27 15.32
CA TYR A 47 -5.94 -1.18 14.92
C TYR A 47 -7.30 -1.64 14.37
N GLY A 48 -7.50 -2.94 14.22
CA GLY A 48 -8.70 -3.54 13.63
C GLY A 48 -8.61 -3.68 12.11
N ALA A 49 -8.90 -4.89 11.61
CA ALA A 49 -8.83 -5.20 10.18
C ALA A 49 -9.80 -4.37 9.33
N GLN A 50 -10.93 -3.92 9.91
CA GLN A 50 -11.96 -3.13 9.23
C GLN A 50 -11.49 -1.72 8.83
N HIS A 51 -10.37 -1.25 9.36
CA HIS A 51 -9.76 0.05 9.03
C HIS A 51 -8.63 -0.05 8.01
N LEU A 52 -8.35 -1.25 7.51
CA LEU A 52 -7.21 -1.50 6.64
C LEU A 52 -7.66 -1.77 5.20
N GLY A 53 -6.84 -1.37 4.26
CA GLY A 53 -7.02 -1.64 2.84
C GLY A 53 -5.71 -1.51 2.07
N LEU A 54 -5.76 -1.74 0.77
CA LEU A 54 -4.61 -1.65 -0.12
C LEU A 54 -4.67 -0.37 -0.95
N GLY A 55 -3.50 0.19 -1.27
CA GLY A 55 -3.31 1.25 -2.23
C GLY A 55 -2.03 0.97 -3.01
N SER A 56 -2.13 0.50 -4.26
CA SER A 56 -0.97 -0.05 -4.97
C SER A 56 0.08 0.99 -5.33
N ASP A 57 -0.34 2.22 -5.61
CA ASP A 57 0.54 3.23 -6.23
C ASP A 57 1.21 2.73 -7.52
N LEU A 58 0.53 1.81 -8.20
CA LEU A 58 1.05 1.14 -9.40
C LEU A 58 0.91 2.05 -10.62
N CYS A 59 2.03 2.35 -11.27
CA CYS A 59 2.09 3.06 -12.53
C CYS A 59 2.35 2.06 -13.66
N GLN A 60 1.34 1.26 -13.96
CA GLN A 60 1.44 0.19 -14.97
C GLN A 60 1.60 0.79 -16.38
N ASP A 61 2.48 0.18 -17.18
CA ASP A 61 2.75 0.53 -18.57
C ASP A 61 3.19 2.01 -18.80
N GLN A 62 3.70 2.64 -17.76
CA GLN A 62 4.22 3.99 -17.85
C GLN A 62 5.75 3.98 -18.03
N PRO A 63 6.29 4.78 -18.97
CA PRO A 63 7.74 4.91 -19.12
C PRO A 63 8.35 5.71 -17.97
N ASP A 64 9.60 5.45 -17.65
CA ASP A 64 10.35 6.12 -16.58
C ASP A 64 10.30 7.66 -16.64
N ARG A 65 10.21 8.23 -17.85
CA ARG A 65 10.09 9.69 -18.05
C ARG A 65 8.93 10.33 -17.28
N VAL A 66 7.90 9.57 -16.92
CA VAL A 66 6.75 10.06 -16.14
C VAL A 66 7.18 10.53 -14.75
N VAL A 67 8.18 9.89 -14.15
CA VAL A 67 8.71 10.24 -12.83
C VAL A 67 10.08 10.92 -12.89
N GLU A 68 10.76 10.87 -14.02
CA GLU A 68 12.11 11.39 -14.18
C GLU A 68 12.22 12.88 -13.84
N TRP A 69 11.24 13.68 -14.22
CA TRP A 69 11.20 15.10 -13.90
C TRP A 69 11.18 15.36 -12.38
N MET A 70 10.59 14.47 -11.60
CA MET A 70 10.58 14.55 -10.13
C MET A 70 11.96 14.27 -9.55
N ARG A 71 12.78 13.47 -10.24
CA ARG A 71 14.13 13.05 -9.81
C ARG A 71 15.22 14.04 -10.20
N VAL A 72 15.11 14.63 -11.40
CA VAL A 72 16.14 15.46 -12.02
C VAL A 72 15.70 16.89 -12.35
N GLY A 73 14.42 17.20 -12.22
CA GLY A 73 13.85 18.52 -12.47
C GLY A 73 14.09 19.52 -11.33
N ARG A 74 13.60 20.75 -11.52
CA ARG A 74 13.73 21.85 -10.54
C ARG A 74 13.14 21.54 -9.15
N TRP A 75 12.29 20.55 -9.04
CA TRP A 75 11.67 20.10 -7.80
C TRP A 75 12.49 19.02 -7.08
N SER A 76 13.45 18.40 -7.78
CA SER A 76 14.33 17.43 -7.16
C SER A 76 15.29 18.18 -6.22
N LYS A 77 15.47 17.65 -5.03
CA LYS A 77 16.46 18.13 -4.06
C LYS A 77 17.64 17.17 -4.07
N ALA A 78 18.80 17.65 -3.62
CA ALA A 78 19.97 16.82 -3.43
C ALA A 78 19.77 15.70 -2.37
N ILE A 79 18.62 15.70 -1.70
CA ILE A 79 18.26 14.72 -0.67
C ILE A 79 17.48 13.60 -1.33
N ASP A 80 17.98 12.37 -1.24
CA ASP A 80 17.26 11.15 -1.59
C ASP A 80 16.20 10.86 -0.52
N TYR A 81 14.93 11.03 -0.88
CA TYR A 81 13.80 10.69 -0.02
C TYR A 81 13.41 9.21 -0.07
N GLY A 82 14.24 8.35 -0.66
CA GLY A 82 13.96 6.93 -0.87
C GLY A 82 13.11 6.63 -2.10
N GLU A 83 12.81 7.64 -2.91
CA GLU A 83 11.96 7.53 -4.10
C GLU A 83 12.74 7.54 -5.42
N GLY A 84 14.04 7.29 -5.32
CA GLY A 84 14.98 7.40 -6.41
C GLY A 84 15.81 8.68 -6.33
N SER A 85 16.76 8.82 -7.22
CA SER A 85 17.73 9.91 -7.25
C SER A 85 18.01 10.34 -8.69
N ALA A 86 18.78 11.40 -8.87
CA ALA A 86 19.23 11.82 -10.20
C ALA A 86 20.04 10.75 -10.96
N SER A 87 20.69 9.83 -10.24
CA SER A 87 21.42 8.69 -10.81
C SER A 87 20.54 7.46 -11.07
N ALA A 88 19.34 7.41 -10.51
CA ALA A 88 18.35 6.34 -10.69
C ALA A 88 16.94 6.96 -10.80
N PRO A 89 16.65 7.69 -11.89
CA PRO A 89 15.49 8.56 -11.98
C PRO A 89 14.18 7.83 -12.31
N GLY A 90 14.25 6.57 -12.70
CA GLY A 90 13.08 5.78 -13.12
C GLY A 90 12.24 5.22 -11.98
N PHE A 91 11.27 4.40 -12.34
CA PHE A 91 10.48 3.64 -11.38
C PHE A 91 11.35 2.58 -10.69
N PRO A 92 11.19 2.37 -9.38
CA PRO A 92 11.86 1.25 -8.71
C PRO A 92 11.26 -0.07 -9.21
N PRO A 93 12.07 -1.15 -9.29
CA PRO A 93 11.54 -2.46 -9.63
C PRO A 93 10.54 -2.92 -8.57
N MET A 94 9.41 -3.46 -9.02
CA MET A 94 8.39 -4.02 -8.14
C MET A 94 8.89 -5.33 -7.48
N PRO A 95 8.37 -5.71 -6.30
CA PRO A 95 8.62 -7.04 -5.73
C PRO A 95 8.19 -8.15 -6.68
N SER A 96 8.92 -9.27 -6.68
CA SER A 96 8.68 -10.37 -7.64
C SER A 96 7.27 -10.97 -7.58
N TRP A 97 6.59 -10.85 -6.45
CA TRP A 97 5.23 -11.35 -6.22
C TRP A 97 4.13 -10.34 -6.58
N PHE A 98 4.49 -9.10 -6.96
CA PHE A 98 3.56 -8.07 -7.37
C PHE A 98 4.17 -7.22 -8.49
N GLN A 99 3.89 -7.58 -9.72
CA GLN A 99 4.40 -6.90 -10.92
C GLN A 99 3.34 -6.02 -11.59
N ASP A 100 2.09 -6.46 -11.54
CA ASP A 100 0.96 -5.73 -12.10
C ASP A 100 -0.35 -6.00 -11.33
N ASN A 101 -1.45 -5.43 -11.80
CA ASN A 101 -2.76 -5.52 -11.14
C ASN A 101 -3.35 -6.94 -11.09
N ARG A 102 -2.85 -7.90 -11.87
CA ARG A 102 -3.28 -9.31 -11.82
C ARG A 102 -2.76 -10.01 -10.58
N ASP A 103 -1.71 -9.46 -9.96
CA ASP A 103 -1.03 -10.05 -8.82
C ASP A 103 -1.69 -9.75 -7.45
N PHE A 104 -2.78 -8.97 -7.42
CA PHE A 104 -3.52 -8.74 -6.17
C PHE A 104 -3.97 -10.04 -5.50
N GLY A 105 -4.28 -11.09 -6.29
CA GLY A 105 -4.64 -12.41 -5.78
C GLY A 105 -3.57 -13.02 -4.87
N ASN A 106 -2.30 -12.76 -5.13
CA ASN A 106 -1.18 -13.24 -4.31
C ASN A 106 -1.26 -12.70 -2.87
N ILE A 107 -1.71 -11.45 -2.71
CA ILE A 107 -1.88 -10.85 -1.38
C ILE A 107 -2.99 -11.56 -0.61
N ALA A 108 -4.15 -11.80 -1.25
CA ALA A 108 -5.24 -12.52 -0.63
C ALA A 108 -4.82 -13.92 -0.16
N GLU A 109 -4.10 -14.66 -1.01
CA GLU A 109 -3.55 -15.97 -0.64
C GLU A 109 -2.52 -15.88 0.49
N GLY A 110 -1.66 -14.87 0.46
CA GLY A 110 -0.67 -14.63 1.51
C GLY A 110 -1.32 -14.35 2.87
N LEU A 111 -2.37 -13.52 2.90
CA LEU A 111 -3.13 -13.21 4.12
C LEU A 111 -3.81 -14.47 4.70
N ARG A 112 -4.40 -15.33 3.83
CA ARG A 112 -4.95 -16.63 4.25
C ARG A 112 -3.89 -17.54 4.85
N LYS A 113 -2.72 -17.63 4.21
CA LYS A 113 -1.61 -18.48 4.68
C LYS A 113 -1.11 -18.12 6.08
N ILE A 114 -1.17 -16.85 6.44
CA ILE A 114 -0.79 -16.40 7.80
C ILE A 114 -1.96 -16.44 8.80
N GLY A 115 -3.11 -17.00 8.41
CA GLY A 115 -4.24 -17.31 9.29
C GLY A 115 -5.29 -16.21 9.44
N MET A 116 -5.32 -15.20 8.57
CA MET A 116 -6.42 -14.24 8.57
C MET A 116 -7.72 -14.88 8.07
N SER A 117 -8.83 -14.50 8.67
CA SER A 117 -10.15 -14.99 8.28
C SER A 117 -10.58 -14.46 6.91
N GLU A 118 -11.48 -15.18 6.22
CA GLU A 118 -12.02 -14.74 4.92
C GLU A 118 -12.68 -13.36 4.99
N LEU A 119 -13.33 -13.03 6.09
CA LEU A 119 -13.95 -11.72 6.30
C LEU A 119 -12.88 -10.60 6.35
N GLU A 120 -11.80 -10.81 7.07
CA GLU A 120 -10.70 -9.85 7.14
C GLU A 120 -9.99 -9.71 5.78
N VAL A 121 -9.76 -10.83 5.10
CA VAL A 121 -9.16 -10.83 3.75
C VAL A 121 -10.05 -10.05 2.77
N ALA A 122 -11.33 -10.36 2.69
CA ALA A 122 -12.28 -9.64 1.82
C ALA A 122 -12.33 -8.15 2.14
N GLY A 123 -12.36 -7.81 3.44
CA GLY A 123 -12.31 -6.44 3.92
C GLY A 123 -11.09 -5.69 3.42
N ILE A 124 -9.89 -6.22 3.65
CA ILE A 124 -8.60 -5.61 3.28
C ILE A 124 -8.45 -5.52 1.76
N MET A 125 -8.93 -6.53 1.03
CA MET A 125 -8.86 -6.58 -0.43
C MET A 125 -9.78 -5.58 -1.14
N GLY A 126 -10.74 -4.97 -0.43
CA GLY A 126 -11.54 -3.89 -1.05
C GLY A 126 -12.85 -3.55 -0.35
N GLU A 127 -13.50 -4.48 0.36
CA GLU A 127 -14.80 -4.23 0.98
C GLU A 127 -14.76 -3.14 2.04
N ASN A 128 -13.65 -3.00 2.77
CA ASN A 128 -13.47 -1.91 3.73
C ASN A 128 -13.46 -0.53 3.04
N TRP A 129 -12.76 -0.40 1.91
CA TRP A 129 -12.77 0.82 1.12
C TRP A 129 -14.17 1.11 0.58
N TYR A 130 -14.85 0.09 0.04
CA TYR A 130 -16.21 0.22 -0.48
C TYR A 130 -17.16 0.73 0.60
N ARG A 131 -17.16 0.11 1.78
CA ARG A 131 -17.96 0.54 2.93
C ARG A 131 -17.63 1.98 3.32
N PHE A 132 -16.34 2.31 3.47
CA PHE A 132 -15.91 3.66 3.84
C PHE A 132 -16.42 4.72 2.86
N TYR A 133 -16.34 4.46 1.55
CA TYR A 133 -16.85 5.40 0.56
C TYR A 133 -18.38 5.50 0.57
N GLN A 134 -19.07 4.40 0.77
CA GLN A 134 -20.54 4.39 0.89
C GLN A 134 -21.00 5.23 2.08
N GLU A 135 -20.39 5.06 3.24
CA GLU A 135 -20.76 5.76 4.48
C GLU A 135 -20.46 7.26 4.43
N ASN A 136 -19.38 7.66 3.75
CA ASN A 136 -18.91 9.04 3.77
C ASN A 136 -19.31 9.85 2.53
N PHE A 137 -19.51 9.22 1.40
CA PHE A 137 -19.75 9.87 0.11
C PHE A 137 -20.96 9.31 -0.64
N GLY A 138 -21.58 8.25 -0.15
CA GLY A 138 -22.81 7.70 -0.73
C GLY A 138 -23.96 8.70 -0.66
N ALA A 139 -24.85 8.69 -1.65
CA ALA A 139 -26.05 9.51 -1.61
C ALA A 139 -26.85 9.16 -0.35
N LYS A 140 -27.10 10.14 0.51
CA LYS A 140 -28.07 9.98 1.59
C LYS A 140 -29.45 9.87 0.95
N ALA A 141 -30.08 8.70 1.10
CA ALA A 141 -31.44 8.47 0.68
C ALA A 141 -32.41 9.41 1.41
#